data_129704904b76813970e6b66ed6f23f74
#
_entry.id   129704904b76813970e6b66ed6f23f74
#
_cell.length_a   1.000
_cell.length_b   1.000
_cell.length_c   1.000
_cell.angle_alpha   90.00
_cell.angle_beta   90.00
_cell.angle_gamma   90.00
#
_symmetry.space_group_name_H-M   'P 1'
#
loop_
_entity.id
_entity.type
_entity.pdbx_description
1 polymer ?
#
loop_
_entity_poly.entity_id
_entity_poly.type
_entity_poly.pdbx_seq_one_letter_code
_entity_poly.pdbx_strand_id
1 'polypeptide(L)'
;MEKYAVPMTSNGKPYPDGKERRLIYFNVSYNRYRDLCGSTSTEVTDREEPAECRAVLCLPESYSETGAKTPLILSCHGAGSTVNEEKNYAGGLAGVTACVDAGYAALDIDGIEPHGVTMGCPEHVFAMYKAYKYAVSHYNLTERVLLYGGSMGGQTSINFANTFPSLCIALGEFFPRMNIESFTTYDGHFCLGTWDKTTPNANGVSTHDRVVEYFHMDGGVWNRDRITGFEPYTNRSFTNEKGEKVVIPPCPIKIWHGTADTVVDPVVSMEYVRAVRRGGCYADLRLIEGIGHYITDAMRTELKLWFDRFI
;
A
#
# COMPACT_ATOMS: atom_id res chain seq x y z
N MET A 1 -10.00 -18.43 -8.58
CA MET A 1 -11.36 -18.62 -9.16
C MET A 1 -11.84 -17.31 -9.75
N GLU A 2 -12.57 -17.33 -10.87
CA GLU A 2 -13.18 -16.14 -11.48
C GLU A 2 -14.66 -16.07 -11.12
N LYS A 3 -15.16 -14.89 -10.77
CA LYS A 3 -16.57 -14.64 -10.53
C LYS A 3 -16.97 -13.17 -10.76
N TYR A 4 -18.24 -12.96 -11.05
CA TYR A 4 -18.87 -11.64 -11.05
C TYR A 4 -19.58 -11.46 -9.70
N ALA A 5 -19.19 -10.44 -8.95
CA ALA A 5 -19.75 -10.18 -7.63
C ALA A 5 -19.65 -8.70 -7.28
N VAL A 6 -20.53 -8.25 -6.39
CA VAL A 6 -20.37 -6.94 -5.74
C VAL A 6 -19.27 -7.08 -4.69
N PRO A 7 -18.16 -6.31 -4.80
CA PRO A 7 -17.12 -6.35 -3.78
C PRO A 7 -17.66 -5.87 -2.43
N MET A 8 -17.15 -6.46 -1.36
CA MET A 8 -17.58 -6.16 0.01
C MET A 8 -16.52 -5.33 0.74
N THR A 9 -16.97 -4.50 1.65
CA THR A 9 -16.12 -3.77 2.60
C THR A 9 -15.70 -4.66 3.76
N SER A 10 -14.71 -4.23 4.55
CA SER A 10 -14.27 -4.91 5.78
C SER A 10 -15.40 -5.15 6.79
N ASN A 11 -16.44 -4.34 6.74
CA ASN A 11 -17.62 -4.47 7.62
C ASN A 11 -18.70 -5.41 7.06
N GLY A 12 -18.41 -6.16 5.98
CA GLY A 12 -19.36 -7.06 5.34
C GLY A 12 -20.52 -6.36 4.63
N LYS A 13 -20.37 -5.07 4.31
CA LYS A 13 -21.35 -4.33 3.49
C LYS A 13 -20.88 -4.28 2.04
N PRO A 14 -21.79 -4.32 1.07
CA PRO A 14 -21.42 -4.11 -0.33
C PRO A 14 -20.82 -2.71 -0.53
N TYR A 15 -19.99 -2.56 -1.54
CA TYR A 15 -19.52 -1.25 -1.94
C TYR A 15 -20.71 -0.33 -2.26
N PRO A 16 -20.61 0.97 -1.95
CA PRO A 16 -21.77 1.88 -2.01
C PRO A 16 -22.42 1.98 -3.39
N ASP A 17 -21.66 1.74 -4.45
CA ASP A 17 -22.17 1.76 -5.83
C ASP A 17 -22.98 0.52 -6.22
N GLY A 18 -22.92 -0.57 -5.43
CA GLY A 18 -23.62 -1.81 -5.66
C GLY A 18 -23.30 -2.53 -6.96
N LYS A 19 -22.21 -2.13 -7.66
CA LYS A 19 -21.86 -2.69 -8.95
C LYS A 19 -21.17 -4.03 -8.84
N GLU A 20 -21.60 -5.00 -9.63
CA GLU A 20 -20.86 -6.23 -9.84
C GLU A 20 -19.60 -5.96 -10.64
N ARG A 21 -18.50 -6.65 -10.28
CA ARG A 21 -17.21 -6.57 -10.96
C ARG A 21 -16.66 -7.96 -11.22
N ARG A 22 -15.87 -8.09 -12.27
CA ARG A 22 -15.15 -9.33 -12.60
C ARG A 22 -13.95 -9.47 -11.68
N LEU A 23 -14.06 -10.38 -10.70
CA LEU A 23 -13.04 -10.66 -9.70
C LEU A 23 -12.37 -12.00 -9.98
N ILE A 24 -11.05 -12.01 -10.05
CA ILE A 24 -10.25 -13.21 -10.29
C ILE A 24 -9.34 -13.43 -9.09
N TYR A 25 -9.63 -14.46 -8.31
CA TYR A 25 -8.84 -14.83 -7.14
C TYR A 25 -7.81 -15.90 -7.51
N PHE A 26 -6.60 -15.72 -7.05
CA PHE A 26 -5.50 -16.67 -7.25
C PHE A 26 -4.51 -16.60 -6.07
N ASN A 27 -3.71 -17.66 -5.91
CA ASN A 27 -2.64 -17.68 -4.94
C ASN A 27 -1.29 -17.51 -5.66
N VAL A 28 -0.35 -16.89 -4.98
CA VAL A 28 1.04 -16.81 -5.40
C VAL A 28 1.93 -17.38 -4.32
N SER A 29 2.84 -18.24 -4.71
CA SER A 29 3.86 -18.79 -3.81
C SER A 29 5.07 -17.87 -3.80
N TYR A 30 5.64 -17.68 -2.62
CA TYR A 30 6.88 -16.92 -2.43
C TYR A 30 7.70 -17.55 -1.30
N ASN A 31 8.93 -17.10 -1.15
CA ASN A 31 9.75 -17.50 -0.01
C ASN A 31 9.77 -16.35 1.01
N ARG A 32 9.41 -16.65 2.26
CA ARG A 32 9.26 -15.66 3.33
C ARG A 32 10.57 -14.93 3.66
N TYR A 33 11.72 -15.53 3.45
CA TYR A 33 13.02 -14.97 3.87
C TYR A 33 13.98 -14.64 2.72
N ARG A 34 13.93 -15.34 1.61
CA ARG A 34 14.99 -15.38 0.60
C ARG A 34 15.23 -14.06 -0.12
N ASP A 35 14.21 -13.29 -0.37
CA ASP A 35 14.27 -12.15 -1.29
C ASP A 35 14.05 -10.80 -0.58
N LEU A 36 13.99 -10.81 0.76
CA LEU A 36 13.22 -9.80 1.44
C LEU A 36 13.97 -8.77 2.21
N CYS A 37 15.12 -9.14 2.55
CA CYS A 37 15.76 -8.25 3.47
C CYS A 37 16.89 -7.58 2.79
N GLY A 38 16.99 -6.72 2.06
CA GLY A 38 18.24 -5.99 1.77
C GLY A 38 19.28 -6.13 2.93
N SER A 39 19.08 -7.21 3.68
CA SER A 39 19.80 -7.67 4.85
C SER A 39 21.15 -8.18 4.41
N THR A 40 22.20 -7.57 4.90
CA THR A 40 23.57 -8.10 4.87
C THR A 40 23.74 -9.32 5.77
N SER A 41 22.68 -9.83 6.42
CA SER A 41 22.73 -11.03 7.25
C SER A 41 22.55 -12.27 6.38
N THR A 42 23.60 -13.06 6.26
CA THR A 42 23.59 -14.35 5.56
C THR A 42 22.64 -15.37 6.21
N GLU A 43 22.33 -15.24 7.48
CA GLU A 43 21.41 -16.14 8.20
C GLU A 43 19.96 -16.04 7.70
N VAL A 44 19.54 -14.89 7.17
CA VAL A 44 18.17 -14.70 6.68
C VAL A 44 18.03 -15.14 5.21
N THR A 45 19.12 -15.10 4.44
CA THR A 45 19.11 -15.45 3.01
C THR A 45 19.11 -16.95 2.75
N ASP A 46 19.59 -17.75 3.70
CA ASP A 46 19.68 -19.21 3.58
C ASP A 46 18.44 -19.95 4.11
N ARG A 47 17.53 -19.23 4.79
CA ARG A 47 16.30 -19.81 5.30
C ARG A 47 15.24 -19.88 4.20
N GLU A 48 14.87 -21.08 3.82
CA GLU A 48 13.76 -21.32 2.90
C GLU A 48 12.48 -21.62 3.70
N GLU A 49 11.51 -20.72 3.64
CA GLU A 49 10.19 -20.93 4.21
C GLU A 49 9.15 -20.58 3.14
N PRO A 50 8.61 -21.60 2.45
CA PRO A 50 7.57 -21.40 1.45
C PRO A 50 6.32 -20.79 2.11
N ALA A 51 5.75 -19.79 1.48
CA ALA A 51 4.52 -19.15 1.90
C ALA A 51 3.63 -18.90 0.68
N GLU A 52 2.35 -18.74 0.93
CA GLU A 52 1.37 -18.37 -0.08
C GLU A 52 0.64 -17.09 0.32
N CYS A 53 0.36 -16.26 -0.67
CA CYS A 53 -0.46 -15.08 -0.53
C CYS A 53 -1.61 -15.14 -1.53
N ARG A 54 -2.82 -14.87 -1.06
CA ARG A 54 -3.98 -14.70 -1.93
C ARG A 54 -3.96 -13.32 -2.57
N ALA A 55 -4.35 -13.28 -3.84
CA ALA A 55 -4.52 -12.06 -4.59
C ALA A 55 -5.89 -12.01 -5.24
N VAL A 56 -6.35 -10.80 -5.54
CA VAL A 56 -7.53 -10.58 -6.37
C VAL A 56 -7.20 -9.56 -7.46
N LEU A 57 -7.44 -9.94 -8.70
CA LEU A 57 -7.42 -9.06 -9.86
C LEU A 57 -8.86 -8.70 -10.21
N CYS A 58 -9.15 -7.40 -10.20
CA CYS A 58 -10.41 -6.86 -10.67
C CYS A 58 -10.21 -6.34 -12.09
N LEU A 59 -10.91 -6.93 -13.06
CA LEU A 59 -10.86 -6.50 -14.46
C LEU A 59 -12.02 -5.55 -14.78
N PRO A 60 -11.77 -4.48 -15.56
CA PRO A 60 -12.85 -3.60 -16.03
C PRO A 60 -13.72 -4.31 -17.07
N GLU A 61 -14.93 -3.80 -17.28
CA GLU A 61 -15.85 -4.33 -18.29
C GLU A 61 -15.25 -4.25 -19.71
N SER A 62 -14.43 -3.24 -19.96
CA SER A 62 -13.74 -3.03 -21.26
C SER A 62 -12.53 -3.94 -21.48
N TYR A 63 -12.17 -4.82 -20.53
CA TYR A 63 -11.00 -5.70 -20.68
C TYR A 63 -11.11 -6.62 -21.89
N SER A 64 -10.02 -6.72 -22.63
CA SER A 64 -9.89 -7.64 -23.78
C SER A 64 -8.55 -8.39 -23.73
N GLU A 65 -8.59 -9.68 -23.98
CA GLU A 65 -7.38 -10.54 -24.02
C GLU A 65 -6.49 -10.22 -25.23
N THR A 66 -7.05 -9.69 -26.32
CA THR A 66 -6.37 -9.48 -27.59
C THR A 66 -6.29 -8.02 -28.02
N GLY A 67 -6.85 -7.11 -27.25
CA GLY A 67 -6.89 -5.67 -27.53
C GLY A 67 -5.65 -4.91 -27.05
N ALA A 68 -5.80 -3.61 -26.88
CA ALA A 68 -4.79 -2.80 -26.19
C ALA A 68 -4.60 -3.30 -24.76
N LYS A 69 -3.37 -3.19 -24.25
CA LYS A 69 -3.09 -3.56 -22.85
C LYS A 69 -3.89 -2.70 -21.90
N THR A 70 -4.55 -3.33 -20.94
CA THR A 70 -5.32 -2.65 -19.90
C THR A 70 -4.36 -2.06 -18.86
N PRO A 71 -4.47 -0.76 -18.53
CA PRO A 71 -3.66 -0.16 -17.48
C PRO A 71 -3.88 -0.84 -16.14
N LEU A 72 -2.79 -1.17 -15.44
CA LEU A 72 -2.83 -1.87 -14.17
C LEU A 72 -2.54 -0.93 -13.00
N ILE A 73 -3.39 -0.98 -11.99
CA ILE A 73 -3.19 -0.38 -10.67
C ILE A 73 -2.86 -1.48 -9.67
N LEU A 74 -1.74 -1.36 -8.96
CA LEU A 74 -1.52 -2.13 -7.74
C LEU A 74 -2.16 -1.35 -6.59
N SER A 75 -3.17 -1.94 -5.97
CA SER A 75 -3.96 -1.29 -4.93
C SER A 75 -3.67 -1.91 -3.58
N CYS A 76 -3.21 -1.09 -2.64
CA CYS A 76 -2.78 -1.52 -1.32
C CYS A 76 -3.82 -1.13 -0.27
N HIS A 77 -4.32 -2.12 0.44
CA HIS A 77 -5.32 -1.92 1.49
C HIS A 77 -4.72 -1.33 2.79
N GLY A 78 -5.58 -0.71 3.60
CA GLY A 78 -5.25 -0.24 4.94
C GLY A 78 -5.14 -1.37 5.96
N ALA A 79 -4.63 -1.04 7.15
CA ALA A 79 -4.50 -1.99 8.25
C ALA A 79 -5.86 -2.61 8.63
N GLY A 80 -5.85 -3.91 8.94
CA GLY A 80 -7.05 -4.68 9.26
C GLY A 80 -7.89 -5.11 8.05
N SER A 81 -7.43 -4.82 6.83
CA SER A 81 -8.05 -5.27 5.60
C SER A 81 -7.29 -6.45 5.00
N THR A 82 -7.99 -7.26 4.23
CA THR A 82 -7.44 -8.47 3.56
C THR A 82 -8.13 -8.67 2.21
N VAL A 83 -7.76 -9.76 1.53
CA VAL A 83 -8.49 -10.32 0.39
C VAL A 83 -9.17 -11.61 0.84
N ASN A 84 -10.48 -11.71 0.72
CA ASN A 84 -11.23 -12.89 1.09
C ASN A 84 -12.22 -13.27 -0.03
N GLU A 85 -11.94 -14.39 -0.67
CA GLU A 85 -12.73 -14.89 -1.81
C GLU A 85 -14.14 -15.30 -1.44
N GLU A 86 -14.32 -15.95 -0.29
CA GLU A 86 -15.64 -16.43 0.15
C GLU A 86 -16.62 -15.28 0.42
N LYS A 87 -16.07 -14.17 0.95
CA LYS A 87 -16.81 -12.96 1.28
C LYS A 87 -16.86 -11.92 0.17
N ASN A 88 -16.26 -12.17 -0.99
CA ASN A 88 -16.03 -11.18 -2.06
C ASN A 88 -15.29 -9.92 -1.56
N TYR A 89 -14.49 -10.04 -0.55
CA TYR A 89 -13.82 -8.93 0.08
C TYR A 89 -12.44 -8.68 -0.53
N ALA A 90 -12.18 -7.43 -0.88
CA ALA A 90 -10.91 -6.95 -1.43
C ALA A 90 -10.67 -5.51 -0.98
N GLY A 91 -9.94 -5.35 0.13
CA GLY A 91 -9.83 -4.08 0.84
C GLY A 91 -9.27 -2.93 0.02
N GLY A 92 -8.26 -3.19 -0.80
CA GLY A 92 -7.62 -2.19 -1.64
C GLY A 92 -8.50 -1.68 -2.78
N LEU A 93 -9.43 -2.50 -3.28
CA LEU A 93 -10.30 -2.09 -4.38
C LEU A 93 -11.23 -0.93 -4.03
N ALA A 94 -11.54 -0.74 -2.75
CA ALA A 94 -12.45 0.32 -2.31
C ALA A 94 -12.02 1.74 -2.74
N GLY A 95 -10.72 1.98 -2.85
CA GLY A 95 -10.19 3.29 -3.28
C GLY A 95 -10.18 3.51 -4.78
N VAL A 96 -10.19 2.45 -5.58
CA VAL A 96 -9.95 2.49 -7.03
C VAL A 96 -11.17 2.16 -7.89
N THR A 97 -12.36 2.04 -7.30
CA THR A 97 -13.59 1.68 -8.04
C THR A 97 -13.86 2.59 -9.24
N ALA A 98 -13.66 3.91 -9.10
CA ALA A 98 -13.83 4.84 -10.21
C ALA A 98 -12.81 4.62 -11.35
N CYS A 99 -11.61 4.14 -11.01
CA CYS A 99 -10.61 3.76 -12.02
C CYS A 99 -11.05 2.47 -12.74
N VAL A 100 -11.50 1.45 -12.00
CA VAL A 100 -11.98 0.20 -12.61
C VAL A 100 -13.15 0.47 -13.57
N ASP A 101 -14.11 1.28 -13.15
CA ASP A 101 -15.25 1.68 -14.00
C ASP A 101 -14.83 2.48 -15.24
N ALA A 102 -13.65 3.09 -15.20
CA ALA A 102 -13.06 3.84 -16.30
C ALA A 102 -12.09 3.02 -17.19
N GLY A 103 -11.96 1.72 -16.95
CA GLY A 103 -11.16 0.84 -17.81
C GLY A 103 -9.79 0.44 -17.27
N TYR A 104 -9.50 0.68 -16.00
CA TYR A 104 -8.28 0.19 -15.35
C TYR A 104 -8.52 -1.18 -14.72
N ALA A 105 -7.52 -2.05 -14.76
CA ALA A 105 -7.47 -3.21 -13.90
C ALA A 105 -6.88 -2.85 -12.54
N ALA A 106 -7.31 -3.53 -11.48
CA ALA A 106 -6.78 -3.33 -10.14
C ALA A 106 -6.40 -4.66 -9.50
N LEU A 107 -5.21 -4.74 -8.91
CA LEU A 107 -4.68 -5.92 -8.22
C LEU A 107 -4.45 -5.58 -6.76
N ASP A 108 -5.06 -6.36 -5.86
CA ASP A 108 -4.82 -6.31 -4.42
C ASP A 108 -4.35 -7.69 -3.93
N ILE A 109 -3.61 -7.72 -2.84
CA ILE A 109 -3.17 -8.95 -2.19
C ILE A 109 -3.63 -8.98 -0.74
N ASP A 110 -3.73 -10.19 -0.20
CA ASP A 110 -4.21 -10.46 1.16
C ASP A 110 -3.35 -9.83 2.27
N GLY A 111 -2.17 -9.33 1.94
CA GLY A 111 -1.21 -9.12 3.00
C GLY A 111 -0.81 -10.49 3.58
N ILE A 112 0.38 -10.60 4.04
CA ILE A 112 1.04 -11.86 4.40
C ILE A 112 0.64 -12.39 5.77
N GLU A 113 -0.29 -11.76 6.44
CA GLU A 113 -0.64 -12.12 7.80
C GLU A 113 -2.15 -12.02 8.08
N PRO A 114 -2.69 -12.85 8.99
CA PRO A 114 -4.13 -12.97 9.20
C PRO A 114 -4.80 -11.72 9.81
N HIS A 115 -4.03 -10.76 10.29
CA HIS A 115 -4.56 -9.55 10.94
C HIS A 115 -4.45 -8.29 10.09
N GLY A 116 -3.83 -8.38 8.89
CA GLY A 116 -3.74 -7.29 7.94
C GLY A 116 -2.94 -6.07 8.43
N VAL A 117 -1.89 -6.25 9.25
CA VAL A 117 -1.08 -5.16 9.81
C VAL A 117 0.40 -5.37 9.49
N THR A 118 0.76 -5.29 8.23
CA THR A 118 2.12 -5.57 7.73
C THR A 118 3.04 -4.37 7.70
N MET A 119 2.48 -3.17 7.79
CA MET A 119 3.21 -1.89 7.68
C MET A 119 4.15 -1.80 6.46
N GLY A 120 3.73 -2.41 5.34
CA GLY A 120 4.53 -2.40 4.10
C GLY A 120 5.90 -3.05 4.26
N CYS A 121 6.00 -4.09 5.09
CA CYS A 121 7.24 -4.83 5.32
C CYS A 121 7.78 -5.46 4.02
N PRO A 122 9.06 -5.85 3.99
CA PRO A 122 9.68 -6.46 2.81
C PRO A 122 8.89 -7.63 2.24
N GLU A 123 8.44 -8.54 3.10
CA GLU A 123 7.68 -9.72 2.71
C GLU A 123 6.38 -9.35 1.96
N HIS A 124 5.63 -8.37 2.46
CA HIS A 124 4.41 -7.89 1.80
C HIS A 124 4.70 -7.30 0.41
N VAL A 125 5.69 -6.43 0.32
CA VAL A 125 6.12 -5.80 -0.93
C VAL A 125 6.54 -6.85 -1.96
N PHE A 126 7.24 -7.90 -1.51
CA PHE A 126 7.69 -8.97 -2.40
C PHE A 126 6.55 -9.90 -2.82
N ALA A 127 5.66 -10.28 -1.92
CA ALA A 127 4.45 -11.05 -2.26
C ALA A 127 3.60 -10.29 -3.30
N MET A 128 3.48 -8.97 -3.15
CA MET A 128 2.82 -8.11 -4.12
C MET A 128 3.52 -8.11 -5.48
N TYR A 129 4.85 -8.11 -5.52
CA TYR A 129 5.60 -8.26 -6.75
C TYR A 129 5.34 -9.62 -7.42
N LYS A 130 5.25 -10.72 -6.67
CA LYS A 130 4.90 -12.04 -7.20
C LYS A 130 3.48 -12.06 -7.80
N ALA A 131 2.52 -11.47 -7.12
CA ALA A 131 1.15 -11.33 -7.63
C ALA A 131 1.10 -10.48 -8.91
N TYR A 132 1.83 -9.37 -8.94
CA TYR A 132 2.00 -8.56 -10.14
C TYR A 132 2.58 -9.37 -11.30
N LYS A 133 3.68 -10.11 -11.09
CA LYS A 133 4.30 -10.93 -12.13
C LYS A 133 3.34 -11.98 -12.68
N TYR A 134 2.57 -12.61 -11.79
CA TYR A 134 1.52 -13.55 -12.21
C TYR A 134 0.47 -12.83 -13.08
N ALA A 135 -0.07 -11.71 -12.62
CA ALA A 135 -1.11 -10.99 -13.33
C ALA A 135 -0.69 -10.56 -14.74
N VAL A 136 0.49 -9.95 -14.90
CA VAL A 136 0.95 -9.47 -16.22
C VAL A 136 1.39 -10.61 -17.15
N SER A 137 1.67 -11.80 -16.62
CA SER A 137 2.00 -12.97 -17.45
C SER A 137 0.77 -13.75 -17.95
N HIS A 138 -0.39 -13.56 -17.30
CA HIS A 138 -1.61 -14.31 -17.61
C HIS A 138 -2.71 -13.45 -18.22
N TYR A 139 -2.63 -12.13 -18.08
CA TYR A 139 -3.64 -11.20 -18.54
C TYR A 139 -3.03 -10.08 -19.37
N ASN A 140 -3.80 -9.53 -20.30
CA ASN A 140 -3.36 -8.45 -21.20
C ASN A 140 -3.29 -7.10 -20.46
N LEU A 141 -2.33 -6.95 -19.57
CA LEU A 141 -2.12 -5.80 -18.70
C LEU A 141 -0.83 -5.04 -19.05
N THR A 142 -0.77 -3.76 -18.69
CA THR A 142 0.48 -3.00 -18.80
C THR A 142 1.52 -3.51 -17.82
N GLU A 143 2.79 -3.54 -18.25
CA GLU A 143 3.90 -3.95 -17.38
C GLU A 143 4.33 -2.86 -16.39
N ARG A 144 4.23 -1.59 -16.82
CA ARG A 144 4.38 -0.47 -15.89
C ARG A 144 3.04 -0.18 -15.23
N VAL A 145 3.08 0.11 -13.94
CA VAL A 145 1.90 0.18 -13.09
C VAL A 145 1.71 1.55 -12.44
N LEU A 146 0.47 1.84 -12.17
CA LEU A 146 0.05 2.88 -11.25
C LEU A 146 -0.07 2.26 -9.86
N LEU A 147 0.15 3.04 -8.82
CA LEU A 147 0.07 2.58 -7.44
C LEU A 147 -0.95 3.40 -6.67
N TYR A 148 -1.78 2.70 -5.94
CA TYR A 148 -2.72 3.29 -5.00
C TYR A 148 -2.52 2.68 -3.61
N GLY A 149 -2.62 3.52 -2.56
CA GLY A 149 -2.65 3.05 -1.19
C GLY A 149 -3.47 3.96 -0.28
N GLY A 150 -4.12 3.36 0.71
CA GLY A 150 -4.81 4.09 1.77
C GLY A 150 -4.26 3.71 3.14
N SER A 151 -4.00 4.70 4.01
CA SER A 151 -3.50 4.44 5.37
C SER A 151 -2.18 3.63 5.35
N MET A 152 -2.15 2.46 5.99
CA MET A 152 -1.03 1.50 5.89
C MET A 152 -0.70 1.14 4.44
N GLY A 153 -1.72 1.02 3.58
CA GLY A 153 -1.51 0.72 2.16
C GLY A 153 -0.71 1.80 1.42
N GLY A 154 -0.79 3.05 1.85
CA GLY A 154 0.04 4.13 1.32
C GLY A 154 1.53 3.92 1.62
N GLN A 155 1.86 3.40 2.79
CA GLN A 155 3.22 2.98 3.09
C GLN A 155 3.66 1.80 2.22
N THR A 156 2.77 0.81 2.03
CA THR A 156 3.06 -0.38 1.20
C THR A 156 3.31 0.00 -0.26
N SER A 157 2.47 0.85 -0.84
CA SER A 157 2.59 1.30 -2.23
C SER A 157 3.88 2.09 -2.48
N ILE A 158 4.23 3.00 -1.57
CA ILE A 158 5.48 3.77 -1.67
C ILE A 158 6.70 2.86 -1.48
N ASN A 159 6.66 1.89 -0.56
CA ASN A 159 7.73 0.92 -0.38
C ASN A 159 7.89 0.02 -1.62
N PHE A 160 6.79 -0.38 -2.25
CA PHE A 160 6.84 -1.07 -3.54
C PHE A 160 7.51 -0.22 -4.62
N ALA A 161 7.11 1.05 -4.74
CA ALA A 161 7.71 1.97 -5.72
C ALA A 161 9.22 2.16 -5.47
N ASN A 162 9.62 2.30 -4.22
CA ASN A 162 11.02 2.46 -3.85
C ASN A 162 11.85 1.21 -4.14
N THR A 163 11.26 0.02 -4.00
CA THR A 163 11.90 -1.28 -4.25
C THR A 163 11.97 -1.59 -5.75
N PHE A 164 10.92 -1.28 -6.51
CA PHE A 164 10.80 -1.56 -7.94
C PHE A 164 10.57 -0.29 -8.77
N PRO A 165 11.49 0.69 -8.75
CA PRO A 165 11.27 2.02 -9.32
C PRO A 165 10.98 2.03 -10.82
N SER A 166 11.55 1.08 -11.58
CA SER A 166 11.34 0.98 -13.03
C SER A 166 9.92 0.56 -13.43
N LEU A 167 9.18 -0.06 -12.51
CA LEU A 167 7.82 -0.49 -12.77
C LEU A 167 6.79 0.61 -12.56
N CYS A 168 7.10 1.63 -11.75
CA CYS A 168 6.12 2.58 -11.27
C CYS A 168 5.99 3.81 -12.18
N ILE A 169 4.75 4.21 -12.44
CA ILE A 169 4.43 5.38 -13.28
C ILE A 169 4.07 6.58 -12.40
N ALA A 170 3.15 6.39 -11.47
CA ALA A 170 2.66 7.41 -10.54
C ALA A 170 2.05 6.77 -9.29
N LEU A 171 2.02 7.53 -8.21
CA LEU A 171 1.43 7.20 -6.92
C LEU A 171 0.22 8.09 -6.65
N GLY A 172 -0.87 7.49 -6.15
CA GLY A 172 -2.03 8.21 -5.63
C GLY A 172 -2.41 7.66 -4.26
N GLU A 173 -2.32 8.50 -3.21
CA GLU A 173 -2.36 8.05 -1.83
C GLU A 173 -3.46 8.74 -1.03
N PHE A 174 -4.25 7.95 -0.29
CA PHE A 174 -5.27 8.48 0.62
C PHE A 174 -4.81 8.36 2.07
N PHE A 175 -4.65 9.50 2.77
CA PHE A 175 -4.23 9.57 4.17
C PHE A 175 -3.13 8.56 4.55
N PRO A 176 -2.03 8.49 3.75
CA PRO A 176 -1.04 7.44 3.87
C PRO A 176 -0.22 7.56 5.15
N ARG A 177 0.18 6.41 5.66
CA ARG A 177 1.25 6.38 6.64
C ARG A 177 2.59 6.59 5.95
N MET A 178 3.45 7.36 6.60
CA MET A 178 4.75 7.72 6.04
C MET A 178 5.94 7.31 6.91
N ASN A 179 5.66 6.95 8.16
CA ASN A 179 6.70 6.70 9.16
C ASN A 179 6.26 5.61 10.14
N ILE A 180 7.00 4.51 10.21
CA ILE A 180 6.74 3.40 11.15
C ILE A 180 7.15 3.81 12.56
N GLU A 181 8.28 4.48 12.70
CA GLU A 181 8.85 4.84 13.98
C GLU A 181 7.97 5.79 14.76
N SER A 182 7.23 6.67 14.10
CA SER A 182 6.24 7.54 14.75
C SER A 182 5.11 6.77 15.45
N PHE A 183 4.89 5.53 15.03
CA PHE A 183 4.00 4.61 15.73
C PHE A 183 4.57 4.12 17.05
N THR A 184 5.87 4.00 17.12
CA THR A 184 6.52 3.21 18.16
C THR A 184 7.26 4.03 19.20
N THR A 185 7.78 5.20 18.83
CA THR A 185 8.70 5.94 19.69
C THR A 185 8.38 7.42 19.82
N TYR A 186 7.49 7.94 18.99
CA TYR A 186 7.33 9.38 18.90
C TYR A 186 6.20 9.92 19.77
N ASP A 187 6.35 11.13 20.23
CA ASP A 187 5.53 11.88 21.17
C ASP A 187 4.30 12.54 20.54
N GLY A 188 3.73 11.95 19.51
CA GLY A 188 2.41 12.33 18.99
C GLY A 188 2.38 13.28 17.80
N HIS A 189 3.52 13.64 17.20
CA HIS A 189 3.49 14.53 16.03
C HIS A 189 3.06 13.85 14.73
N PHE A 190 3.11 12.53 14.63
CA PHE A 190 2.82 11.82 13.39
C PHE A 190 1.71 10.78 13.50
N CYS A 191 1.17 10.58 14.69
CA CYS A 191 0.08 9.66 14.94
C CYS A 191 -0.78 10.14 16.08
N LEU A 192 -1.83 10.82 15.75
CA LEU A 192 -2.92 11.05 16.68
C LEU A 192 -3.81 9.82 16.71
N GLY A 193 -4.27 9.45 17.87
CA GLY A 193 -5.31 8.46 18.01
C GLY A 193 -4.93 7.21 18.76
N THR A 194 -5.87 6.29 18.79
CA THR A 194 -5.96 5.12 19.64
C THR A 194 -4.98 3.99 19.33
N TRP A 195 -4.07 4.17 18.39
CA TRP A 195 -3.05 3.18 18.06
C TRP A 195 -1.89 3.29 19.03
N ASP A 196 -2.15 2.92 20.25
CA ASP A 196 -1.08 2.60 21.19
C ASP A 196 -0.32 1.39 20.65
N LYS A 197 0.94 1.62 20.35
CA LYS A 197 1.88 0.65 19.79
C LYS A 197 2.16 -0.53 20.69
N THR A 198 1.94 -0.36 21.99
CA THR A 198 2.27 -1.36 23.02
C THR A 198 1.06 -2.06 23.58
N THR A 199 -0.14 -1.47 23.46
CA THR A 199 -1.37 -2.14 23.89
C THR A 199 -1.80 -3.21 22.90
N PRO A 200 -1.90 -4.48 23.33
CA PRO A 200 -2.38 -5.55 22.47
C PRO A 200 -3.82 -5.29 22.00
N ASN A 201 -4.07 -5.63 20.73
CA ASN A 201 -5.43 -5.66 20.20
C ASN A 201 -6.25 -6.83 20.79
N ALA A 202 -7.46 -7.04 20.30
CA ALA A 202 -8.34 -8.14 20.74
C ALA A 202 -7.73 -9.54 20.56
N ASN A 203 -6.68 -9.69 19.76
CA ASN A 203 -5.95 -10.93 19.52
C ASN A 203 -4.69 -11.05 20.38
N GLY A 204 -4.47 -10.15 21.33
CA GLY A 204 -3.33 -10.18 22.23
C GLY A 204 -2.01 -9.70 21.63
N VAL A 205 -2.03 -9.02 20.47
CA VAL A 205 -0.82 -8.58 19.74
C VAL A 205 -0.82 -7.08 19.54
N SER A 206 0.29 -6.44 19.88
CA SER A 206 0.49 -5.01 19.64
C SER A 206 1.01 -4.72 18.22
N THR A 207 0.85 -3.49 17.76
CA THR A 207 1.47 -3.06 16.49
C THR A 207 2.99 -3.12 16.56
N HIS A 208 3.57 -2.83 17.72
CA HIS A 208 5.00 -2.96 17.96
C HIS A 208 5.48 -4.39 17.70
N ASP A 209 4.81 -5.38 18.28
CA ASP A 209 5.21 -6.79 18.16
C ASP A 209 5.09 -7.25 16.70
N ARG A 210 4.07 -6.78 15.97
CA ARG A 210 3.93 -7.05 14.54
C ARG A 210 5.06 -6.48 13.72
N VAL A 211 5.45 -5.24 13.96
CA VAL A 211 6.58 -4.63 13.25
C VAL A 211 7.87 -5.37 13.57
N VAL A 212 8.10 -5.72 14.83
CA VAL A 212 9.27 -6.51 15.24
C VAL A 212 9.31 -7.86 14.50
N GLU A 213 8.18 -8.55 14.42
CA GLU A 213 8.05 -9.83 13.73
C GLU A 213 8.29 -9.70 12.22
N TYR A 214 7.53 -8.82 11.53
CA TYR A 214 7.56 -8.71 10.07
C TYR A 214 8.78 -8.00 9.49
N PHE A 215 9.50 -7.25 10.29
CA PHE A 215 10.80 -6.71 9.93
C PHE A 215 11.96 -7.57 10.41
N HIS A 216 11.68 -8.78 10.92
CA HIS A 216 12.66 -9.76 11.35
C HIS A 216 13.72 -9.18 12.30
N MET A 217 13.26 -8.52 13.35
CA MET A 217 14.14 -7.92 14.36
C MET A 217 14.64 -8.99 15.34
N ASP A 218 15.96 -9.12 15.42
CA ASP A 218 16.61 -10.18 16.20
C ASP A 218 16.25 -10.10 17.68
N GLY A 219 15.94 -11.28 18.25
CA GLY A 219 15.59 -11.41 19.66
C GLY A 219 14.34 -10.66 20.11
N GLY A 220 13.50 -10.22 19.17
CA GLY A 220 12.31 -9.42 19.50
C GLY A 220 12.63 -7.99 19.93
N VAL A 221 13.85 -7.51 19.68
CA VAL A 221 14.30 -6.18 20.09
C VAL A 221 14.16 -5.20 18.94
N TRP A 222 13.56 -4.04 19.22
CA TRP A 222 13.40 -2.98 18.23
C TRP A 222 14.74 -2.56 17.62
N ASN A 223 14.81 -2.62 16.29
CA ASN A 223 15.99 -2.22 15.52
C ASN A 223 15.59 -1.30 14.36
N ARG A 224 15.96 -0.03 14.47
CA ARG A 224 15.65 1.00 13.49
C ARG A 224 16.24 0.71 12.11
N ASP A 225 17.40 0.12 12.03
CA ASP A 225 18.09 -0.14 10.76
C ASP A 225 17.29 -1.12 9.89
N ARG A 226 16.48 -1.98 10.50
CA ARG A 226 15.61 -2.91 9.79
C ARG A 226 14.48 -2.22 9.04
N ILE A 227 13.98 -1.09 9.54
CA ILE A 227 12.86 -0.36 8.94
C ILE A 227 13.30 0.74 8.00
N THR A 228 14.54 1.24 8.09
CA THR A 228 15.01 2.43 7.36
C THR A 228 14.83 2.29 5.83
N GLY A 229 15.02 1.10 5.28
CA GLY A 229 14.82 0.81 3.86
C GLY A 229 13.35 0.66 3.43
N PHE A 230 12.42 0.55 4.38
CA PHE A 230 10.99 0.28 4.16
C PHE A 230 10.07 1.30 4.82
N GLU A 231 10.56 2.48 5.05
CA GLU A 231 9.79 3.59 5.57
C GLU A 231 9.82 4.75 4.57
N PRO A 232 8.66 5.21 4.07
CA PRO A 232 8.60 6.23 3.01
C PRO A 232 9.43 7.48 3.29
N TYR A 233 9.47 7.91 4.54
CA TYR A 233 10.14 9.14 4.94
C TYR A 233 11.67 8.98 5.10
N THR A 234 12.18 7.76 5.25
CA THR A 234 13.61 7.48 5.41
C THR A 234 14.24 6.84 4.19
N ASN A 235 13.49 6.05 3.46
CA ASN A 235 13.94 5.46 2.21
C ASN A 235 14.12 6.54 1.14
N ARG A 236 15.22 6.44 0.36
CA ARG A 236 15.56 7.38 -0.69
C ARG A 236 15.64 8.85 -0.19
N SER A 237 16.12 9.04 1.01
CA SER A 237 16.22 10.36 1.64
C SER A 237 17.63 10.71 2.09
N PHE A 238 17.88 12.00 2.24
CA PHE A 238 19.10 12.54 2.83
C PHE A 238 18.78 13.85 3.55
N THR A 239 19.74 14.34 4.32
CA THR A 239 19.69 15.67 4.93
C THR A 239 20.56 16.61 4.11
N ASN A 240 20.00 17.74 3.65
CA ASN A 240 20.74 18.74 2.89
C ASN A 240 21.65 19.61 3.79
N GLU A 241 22.43 20.49 3.19
CA GLU A 241 23.35 21.40 3.91
C GLU A 241 22.66 22.34 4.91
N LYS A 242 21.34 22.55 4.76
CA LYS A 242 20.54 23.37 5.67
C LYS A 242 19.96 22.56 6.84
N GLY A 243 20.30 21.28 6.95
CA GLY A 243 19.74 20.38 7.95
C GLY A 243 18.30 19.91 7.66
N GLU A 244 17.80 20.11 6.43
CA GLU A 244 16.44 19.76 6.07
C GLU A 244 16.38 18.38 5.41
N LYS A 245 15.33 17.63 5.72
CA LYS A 245 15.05 16.33 5.09
C LYS A 245 14.65 16.52 3.63
N VAL A 246 15.26 15.73 2.75
CA VAL A 246 14.95 15.63 1.31
C VAL A 246 14.59 14.19 0.99
N VAL A 247 13.53 13.98 0.22
CA VAL A 247 13.09 12.65 -0.26
C VAL A 247 13.00 12.67 -1.77
N ILE A 248 13.52 11.64 -2.43
CA ILE A 248 13.50 11.48 -3.90
C ILE A 248 12.65 10.23 -4.26
N PRO A 249 11.34 10.35 -4.40
CA PRO A 249 10.50 9.23 -4.83
C PRO A 249 10.79 8.86 -6.29
N PRO A 250 10.56 7.61 -6.71
CA PRO A 250 10.87 7.15 -8.07
C PRO A 250 9.92 7.67 -9.14
N CYS A 251 8.76 8.18 -8.74
CA CYS A 251 7.72 8.67 -9.66
C CYS A 251 6.89 9.79 -8.99
N PRO A 252 6.09 10.54 -9.78
CA PRO A 252 5.20 11.55 -9.26
C PRO A 252 4.21 10.99 -8.24
N ILE A 253 3.92 11.78 -7.20
CA ILE A 253 2.98 11.40 -6.14
C ILE A 253 1.93 12.48 -5.92
N LYS A 254 0.69 12.05 -5.71
CA LYS A 254 -0.40 12.89 -5.22
C LYS A 254 -1.06 12.27 -3.99
N ILE A 255 -1.28 13.10 -2.98
CA ILE A 255 -1.84 12.69 -1.68
C ILE A 255 -3.13 13.46 -1.43
N TRP A 256 -4.15 12.77 -0.92
CA TRP A 256 -5.36 13.37 -0.36
C TRP A 256 -5.44 13.02 1.13
N HIS A 257 -5.64 14.02 1.97
CA HIS A 257 -5.70 13.83 3.41
C HIS A 257 -6.76 14.74 4.03
N GLY A 258 -7.59 14.17 4.91
CA GLY A 258 -8.61 14.93 5.63
C GLY A 258 -8.01 15.73 6.78
N THR A 259 -8.46 16.98 6.98
CA THR A 259 -7.95 17.82 8.08
C THR A 259 -8.43 17.40 9.46
N ALA A 260 -9.51 16.60 9.54
CA ALA A 260 -10.05 16.04 10.78
C ALA A 260 -9.67 14.57 10.99
N ASP A 261 -8.61 14.08 10.32
CA ASP A 261 -8.13 12.72 10.49
C ASP A 261 -7.46 12.54 11.86
N THR A 262 -8.06 11.68 12.68
CA THR A 262 -7.59 11.35 14.05
C THR A 262 -6.86 10.02 14.13
N VAL A 263 -6.70 9.31 12.99
CA VAL A 263 -5.98 8.02 12.90
C VAL A 263 -4.57 8.23 12.39
N VAL A 264 -4.43 9.00 11.30
CA VAL A 264 -3.15 9.43 10.76
C VAL A 264 -3.16 10.95 10.68
N ASP A 265 -2.30 11.60 11.42
CA ASP A 265 -2.22 13.07 11.41
C ASP A 265 -1.84 13.58 10.01
N PRO A 266 -2.60 14.52 9.42
CA PRO A 266 -2.28 15.08 8.10
C PRO A 266 -0.88 15.74 8.03
N VAL A 267 -0.29 16.10 9.16
CA VAL A 267 1.08 16.61 9.24
C VAL A 267 2.08 15.64 8.61
N VAL A 268 1.88 14.31 8.71
CA VAL A 268 2.79 13.33 8.08
C VAL A 268 2.84 13.50 6.56
N SER A 269 1.68 13.73 5.93
CA SER A 269 1.59 13.99 4.49
C SER A 269 2.18 15.34 4.12
N MET A 270 1.96 16.36 4.93
CA MET A 270 2.52 17.70 4.73
C MET A 270 4.05 17.68 4.76
N GLU A 271 4.65 17.04 5.75
CA GLU A 271 6.10 16.92 5.89
C GLU A 271 6.71 16.08 4.76
N TYR A 272 6.06 14.97 4.40
CA TYR A 272 6.53 14.14 3.29
C TYR A 272 6.53 14.90 1.96
N VAL A 273 5.43 15.56 1.61
CA VAL A 273 5.33 16.35 0.36
C VAL A 273 6.34 17.51 0.37
N ARG A 274 6.53 18.16 1.51
CA ARG A 274 7.55 19.20 1.66
C ARG A 274 8.97 18.66 1.39
N ALA A 275 9.29 17.49 1.95
CA ALA A 275 10.60 16.85 1.74
C ALA A 275 10.79 16.41 0.28
N VAL A 276 9.75 15.90 -0.38
CA VAL A 276 9.81 15.54 -1.81
C VAL A 276 10.02 16.77 -2.70
N ARG A 277 9.31 17.86 -2.44
CA ARG A 277 9.46 19.10 -3.20
C ARG A 277 10.83 19.74 -3.05
N ARG A 278 11.46 19.61 -1.88
CA ARG A 278 12.87 20.03 -1.70
C ARG A 278 13.83 19.27 -2.61
N GLY A 279 13.53 18.02 -2.93
CA GLY A 279 14.27 17.20 -3.89
C GLY A 279 14.02 17.54 -5.37
N GLY A 280 13.16 18.53 -5.65
CA GLY A 280 12.78 18.88 -7.03
C GLY A 280 11.83 17.89 -7.68
N CYS A 281 11.28 16.93 -6.92
CA CYS A 281 10.34 15.94 -7.41
C CYS A 281 8.89 16.45 -7.34
N TYR A 282 8.04 15.92 -8.22
CA TYR A 282 6.64 16.28 -8.20
C TYR A 282 5.90 15.58 -7.07
N ALA A 283 5.35 16.38 -6.16
CA ALA A 283 4.43 15.94 -5.14
C ALA A 283 3.30 16.96 -4.98
N ASP A 284 2.06 16.48 -4.96
CA ASP A 284 0.87 17.28 -4.72
C ASP A 284 0.15 16.79 -3.46
N LEU A 285 -0.37 17.71 -2.67
CA LEU A 285 -1.14 17.42 -1.46
C LEU A 285 -2.45 18.20 -1.51
N ARG A 286 -3.54 17.48 -1.43
CA ARG A 286 -4.87 18.04 -1.22
C ARG A 286 -5.33 17.75 0.20
N LEU A 287 -5.37 18.78 1.02
CA LEU A 287 -6.06 18.75 2.31
C LEU A 287 -7.56 18.96 2.09
N ILE A 288 -8.39 18.10 2.70
CA ILE A 288 -9.85 18.13 2.56
C ILE A 288 -10.44 18.48 3.91
N GLU A 289 -11.03 19.67 3.97
CA GLU A 289 -11.54 20.23 5.21
C GLU A 289 -12.63 19.36 5.84
N GLY A 290 -12.50 19.12 7.15
CA GLY A 290 -13.48 18.40 7.96
C GLY A 290 -13.60 16.90 7.69
N ILE A 291 -12.81 16.34 6.77
CA ILE A 291 -12.82 14.90 6.49
C ILE A 291 -11.89 14.17 7.46
N GLY A 292 -12.38 13.06 8.02
CA GLY A 292 -11.62 12.14 8.86
C GLY A 292 -10.90 11.04 8.05
N HIS A 293 -10.62 9.90 8.72
CA HIS A 293 -9.90 8.75 8.13
C HIS A 293 -10.81 7.86 7.29
N TYR A 294 -11.36 8.38 6.19
CA TYR A 294 -12.22 7.62 5.28
C TYR A 294 -12.17 8.14 3.84
N ILE A 295 -12.47 7.25 2.90
CA ILE A 295 -12.43 7.53 1.46
C ILE A 295 -13.77 8.10 1.00
N THR A 296 -13.74 9.24 0.29
CA THR A 296 -14.92 9.85 -0.33
C THR A 296 -15.00 9.56 -1.82
N ASP A 297 -16.17 9.70 -2.43
CA ASP A 297 -16.35 9.55 -3.88
C ASP A 297 -15.58 10.61 -4.66
N ALA A 298 -15.46 11.82 -4.10
CA ALA A 298 -14.64 12.87 -4.70
C ALA A 298 -13.16 12.46 -4.78
N MET A 299 -12.62 11.83 -3.73
CA MET A 299 -11.24 11.32 -3.74
C MET A 299 -11.05 10.25 -4.81
N ARG A 300 -11.99 9.31 -4.95
CA ARG A 300 -11.94 8.26 -6.01
C ARG A 300 -11.95 8.86 -7.42
N THR A 301 -12.82 9.83 -7.64
CA THR A 301 -12.90 10.55 -8.93
C THR A 301 -11.62 11.29 -9.25
N GLU A 302 -11.04 11.98 -8.27
CA GLU A 302 -9.81 12.72 -8.45
C GLU A 302 -8.58 11.81 -8.62
N LEU A 303 -8.56 10.65 -7.97
CA LEU A 303 -7.53 9.64 -8.19
C LEU A 303 -7.55 9.16 -9.65
N LYS A 304 -8.75 8.88 -10.18
CA LYS A 304 -8.92 8.54 -11.60
C LYS A 304 -8.38 9.64 -12.51
N LEU A 305 -8.76 10.90 -12.28
CA LEU A 305 -8.27 12.05 -13.07
C LEU A 305 -6.75 12.27 -12.92
N TRP A 306 -6.18 11.91 -11.79
CA TRP A 306 -4.73 11.92 -11.58
C TRP A 306 -4.05 10.87 -12.45
N PHE A 307 -4.54 9.64 -12.44
CA PHE A 307 -3.96 8.54 -13.20
C PHE A 307 -4.13 8.70 -14.72
N ASP A 308 -5.22 9.29 -15.18
CA ASP A 308 -5.44 9.59 -16.61
C ASP A 308 -4.32 10.46 -17.24
N ARG A 309 -3.53 11.14 -16.45
CA ARG A 309 -2.43 11.99 -16.93
C ARG A 309 -1.21 11.20 -17.38
N PHE A 310 -1.17 9.90 -17.12
CA PHE A 310 0.01 9.05 -17.28
C PHE A 310 -0.19 7.86 -18.22
N ILE A 311 -1.39 7.69 -18.77
CA ILE A 311 -1.75 6.60 -19.69
C ILE A 311 -2.15 7.11 -21.06
#